data_2348b41d444bc5de459220ab26902bbf
#
_entry.id   2348b41d444bc5de459220ab26902bbf
#
_cell.length_a   1.000
_cell.length_b   1.000
_cell.length_c   1.000
_cell.angle_alpha   90.00
_cell.angle_beta   90.00
_cell.angle_gamma   90.00
#
_symmetry.space_group_name_H-M   'P 1'
#
loop_
_entity.id
_entity.type
_entity.pdbx_description
1 polymer ?
#
loop_
_entity_poly.entity_id
_entity_poly.type
_entity_poly.pdbx_seq_one_letter_code
_entity_poly.pdbx_strand_id
1 'polypeptide(L)'
;MLNFIRKLTPKFYYLHKYFGKKPFTLLDVGAGNHSASKTKKLFPACLYYGIDLDKNFNNDESDFAVMEQFYEMDLTRLEFDVIPDHAFDFIRMTHIIEHLHNGDEVIRKLIPKLKTGGYIYIEYPGQKSTRLPSMYGTLNFYDDPTHVRIFSTKELVPLLKSCGMITIRSGTRRSLVFLLATPFRVIFNVIRGKKLRGNMFWDLLGFAEFVLAQKVADKQGVAS
;
A
#
# COMPACT_ATOMS: atom_id res chain seq x y z
N MET A 1 -24.11 1.56 -2.78
CA MET A 1 -23.70 0.21 -2.36
C MET A 1 -22.30 -0.16 -2.87
N LEU A 2 -21.99 -0.09 -4.16
CA LEU A 2 -20.68 -0.49 -4.73
C LEU A 2 -19.48 0.28 -4.14
N ASN A 3 -19.58 1.59 -3.95
CA ASN A 3 -18.50 2.41 -3.36
C ASN A 3 -18.26 2.06 -1.88
N PHE A 4 -19.28 1.65 -1.14
CA PHE A 4 -19.13 1.18 0.24
C PHE A 4 -18.34 -0.14 0.27
N ILE A 5 -18.69 -1.11 -0.58
CA ILE A 5 -17.97 -2.39 -0.70
C ILE A 5 -16.50 -2.14 -1.07
N ARG A 6 -16.21 -1.21 -1.99
CA ARG A 6 -14.84 -0.85 -2.36
C ARG A 6 -14.04 -0.29 -1.19
N LYS A 7 -14.65 0.49 -0.29
CA LYS A 7 -13.99 0.99 0.93
C LYS A 7 -13.58 -0.11 1.90
N LEU A 8 -14.20 -1.30 1.81
CA LEU A 8 -13.85 -2.46 2.64
C LEU A 8 -12.72 -3.32 2.03
N THR A 9 -12.22 -2.97 0.84
CA THR A 9 -11.08 -3.66 0.24
C THR A 9 -9.77 -3.23 0.93
N PRO A 10 -8.73 -4.08 0.96
CA PRO A 10 -7.52 -3.84 1.75
C PRO A 10 -6.90 -2.46 1.54
N LYS A 11 -6.75 -2.05 0.28
CA LYS A 11 -6.17 -0.76 -0.11
C LYS A 11 -6.87 0.46 0.52
N PHE A 12 -8.17 0.38 0.81
CA PHE A 12 -9.01 1.50 1.26
C PHE A 12 -9.58 1.34 2.66
N TYR A 13 -9.51 0.12 3.23
CA TYR A 13 -10.14 -0.19 4.51
C TYR A 13 -9.69 0.73 5.64
N TYR A 14 -8.37 0.92 5.79
CA TYR A 14 -7.85 1.75 6.87
C TYR A 14 -8.07 3.24 6.65
N LEU A 15 -8.05 3.71 5.39
CA LEU A 15 -8.47 5.08 5.08
C LEU A 15 -9.93 5.32 5.49
N HIS A 16 -10.81 4.36 5.18
CA HIS A 16 -12.21 4.46 5.59
C HIS A 16 -12.38 4.41 7.12
N LYS A 17 -11.65 3.52 7.79
CA LYS A 17 -11.71 3.34 9.25
C LYS A 17 -11.29 4.59 10.02
N TYR A 18 -10.20 5.24 9.60
CA TYR A 18 -9.62 6.35 10.37
C TYR A 18 -10.14 7.72 9.94
N PHE A 19 -10.42 7.91 8.67
CA PHE A 19 -10.81 9.22 8.15
C PHE A 19 -12.28 9.30 7.73
N GLY A 20 -12.86 8.23 7.20
CA GLY A 20 -14.26 8.20 6.79
C GLY A 20 -14.57 9.24 5.72
N LYS A 21 -15.23 10.35 6.10
CA LYS A 21 -15.53 11.50 5.23
C LYS A 21 -14.69 12.75 5.57
N LYS A 22 -13.85 12.67 6.62
CA LYS A 22 -13.03 13.80 7.06
C LYS A 22 -11.92 14.09 6.04
N PRO A 23 -11.47 15.35 5.91
CA PRO A 23 -10.26 15.67 5.16
C PRO A 23 -9.02 14.99 5.75
N PHE A 24 -8.12 14.57 4.90
CA PHE A 24 -6.80 14.01 5.27
C PHE A 24 -5.82 14.13 4.11
N THR A 25 -4.54 14.13 4.42
CA THR A 25 -3.44 14.11 3.45
C THR A 25 -2.90 12.69 3.29
N LEU A 26 -2.86 12.19 2.04
CA LEU A 26 -2.36 10.87 1.68
C LEU A 26 -1.11 10.99 0.80
N LEU A 27 -0.03 10.32 1.18
CA LEU A 27 1.07 10.02 0.29
C LEU A 27 0.94 8.57 -0.18
N ASP A 28 0.70 8.39 -1.48
CA ASP A 28 0.57 7.06 -2.12
C ASP A 28 1.89 6.73 -2.83
N VAL A 29 2.63 5.77 -2.29
CA VAL A 29 3.90 5.30 -2.84
C VAL A 29 3.61 4.15 -3.80
N GLY A 30 3.93 4.34 -5.08
CA GLY A 30 3.44 3.52 -6.19
C GLY A 30 2.08 4.02 -6.66
N ALA A 31 2.00 5.29 -7.11
CA ALA A 31 0.76 5.99 -7.43
C ALA A 31 0.27 5.74 -8.88
N GLY A 32 0.74 4.68 -9.53
CA GLY A 32 0.27 4.24 -10.84
C GLY A 32 -1.13 3.60 -10.83
N ASN A 33 -1.54 3.11 -12.00
CA ASN A 33 -2.76 2.33 -12.18
C ASN A 33 -4.06 3.06 -11.76
N HIS A 34 -4.19 4.34 -12.10
CA HIS A 34 -5.34 5.19 -11.75
C HIS A 34 -5.61 5.21 -10.23
N SER A 35 -4.55 5.19 -9.42
CA SER A 35 -4.67 5.12 -7.96
C SER A 35 -5.31 6.39 -7.40
N ALA A 36 -4.98 7.56 -7.95
CA ALA A 36 -5.51 8.85 -7.54
C ALA A 36 -7.02 8.94 -7.78
N SER A 37 -7.47 8.78 -9.03
CA SER A 37 -8.89 8.83 -9.39
C SER A 37 -9.73 7.83 -8.60
N LYS A 38 -9.22 6.60 -8.40
CA LYS A 38 -9.89 5.59 -7.58
C LYS A 38 -10.02 6.03 -6.12
N THR A 39 -8.97 6.65 -5.56
CA THR A 39 -8.96 7.13 -4.18
C THR A 39 -9.89 8.33 -3.99
N LYS A 40 -9.78 9.35 -4.85
CA LYS A 40 -10.61 10.57 -4.80
C LYS A 40 -12.10 10.26 -4.99
N LYS A 41 -12.44 9.28 -5.84
CA LYS A 41 -13.83 8.80 -6.00
C LYS A 41 -14.43 8.27 -4.71
N LEU A 42 -13.62 7.62 -3.85
CA LEU A 42 -14.06 7.06 -2.58
C LEU A 42 -13.93 8.05 -1.41
N PHE A 43 -12.94 8.93 -1.49
CA PHE A 43 -12.58 9.92 -0.47
C PHE A 43 -12.39 11.29 -1.11
N PRO A 44 -13.48 12.01 -1.49
CA PRO A 44 -13.38 13.29 -2.19
C PRO A 44 -12.60 14.36 -1.42
N ALA A 45 -12.64 14.33 -0.08
CA ALA A 45 -11.92 15.24 0.80
C ALA A 45 -10.43 14.88 1.03
N CYS A 46 -9.92 13.81 0.38
CA CYS A 46 -8.52 13.44 0.47
C CYS A 46 -7.66 14.43 -0.34
N LEU A 47 -6.65 15.00 0.26
CA LEU A 47 -5.54 15.67 -0.42
C LEU A 47 -4.54 14.58 -0.83
N TYR A 48 -4.50 14.28 -2.13
CA TYR A 48 -3.76 13.15 -2.65
C TYR A 48 -2.42 13.57 -3.24
N TYR A 49 -1.35 12.97 -2.74
CA TYR A 49 0.01 13.10 -3.24
C TYR A 49 0.49 11.74 -3.74
N GLY A 50 1.09 11.71 -4.92
CA GLY A 50 1.59 10.47 -5.53
C GLY A 50 3.11 10.44 -5.63
N ILE A 51 3.70 9.26 -5.46
CA ILE A 51 5.09 8.97 -5.83
C ILE A 51 5.08 7.77 -6.77
N ASP A 52 5.80 7.86 -7.88
CA ASP A 52 6.12 6.71 -8.73
C ASP A 52 7.44 6.97 -9.48
N LEU A 53 8.06 5.91 -10.00
CA LEU A 53 9.23 5.98 -10.87
C LEU A 53 8.87 6.57 -12.24
N ASP A 54 7.69 6.25 -12.76
CA ASP A 54 7.14 6.70 -14.03
C ASP A 54 5.74 7.26 -13.82
N LYS A 55 5.58 8.56 -14.03
CA LYS A 55 4.29 9.25 -13.91
C LYS A 55 3.22 8.67 -14.86
N ASN A 56 3.64 8.14 -16.00
CA ASN A 56 2.72 7.64 -17.03
C ASN A 56 2.31 6.18 -16.79
N PHE A 57 2.80 5.50 -15.73
CA PHE A 57 2.48 4.11 -15.47
C PHE A 57 0.99 3.89 -15.23
N ASN A 58 0.24 3.65 -16.33
CA ASN A 58 -1.23 3.50 -16.35
C ASN A 58 -1.97 4.66 -15.65
N ASN A 59 -1.47 5.88 -15.75
CA ASN A 59 -2.14 7.12 -15.37
C ASN A 59 -2.50 7.93 -16.61
N ASP A 60 -3.51 8.79 -16.48
CA ASP A 60 -3.94 9.73 -17.50
C ASP A 60 -4.15 11.14 -16.90
N GLU A 61 -4.54 12.10 -17.73
CA GLU A 61 -4.77 13.48 -17.31
C GLU A 61 -5.79 13.61 -16.17
N SER A 62 -6.79 12.71 -16.13
CA SER A 62 -7.81 12.74 -15.09
C SER A 62 -7.26 12.34 -13.72
N ASP A 63 -6.19 11.55 -13.69
CA ASP A 63 -5.49 11.19 -12.43
C ASP A 63 -4.70 12.38 -11.94
N PHE A 64 -3.94 13.05 -12.80
CA PHE A 64 -3.14 14.23 -12.42
C PHE A 64 -4.03 15.41 -12.00
N ALA A 65 -5.18 15.59 -12.66
CA ALA A 65 -6.13 16.67 -12.33
C ALA A 65 -6.69 16.57 -10.90
N VAL A 66 -6.61 15.40 -10.25
CA VAL A 66 -7.11 15.19 -8.89
C VAL A 66 -6.02 15.01 -7.84
N MET A 67 -4.75 15.11 -8.24
CA MET A 67 -3.59 15.12 -7.33
C MET A 67 -3.24 16.54 -6.91
N GLU A 68 -2.83 16.72 -5.66
CA GLU A 68 -2.21 17.97 -5.20
C GLU A 68 -0.77 18.09 -5.74
N GLN A 69 -0.04 16.95 -5.75
CA GLN A 69 1.33 16.86 -6.23
C GLN A 69 1.64 15.43 -6.65
N PHE A 70 2.46 15.30 -7.69
CA PHE A 70 3.10 14.04 -8.08
C PHE A 70 4.62 14.20 -8.02
N TYR A 71 5.28 13.28 -7.34
CA TYR A 71 6.72 13.19 -7.25
C TYR A 71 7.20 12.04 -8.15
N GLU A 72 7.77 12.39 -9.31
CA GLU A 72 8.41 11.40 -10.19
C GLU A 72 9.83 11.18 -9.67
N MET A 73 10.07 10.03 -9.05
CA MET A 73 11.34 9.76 -8.39
C MET A 73 11.64 8.28 -8.24
N ASP A 74 12.92 7.94 -8.31
CA ASP A 74 13.46 6.63 -7.96
C ASP A 74 13.68 6.57 -6.43
N LEU A 75 12.86 5.77 -5.76
CA LEU A 75 12.93 5.61 -4.30
C LEU A 75 14.29 5.07 -3.83
N THR A 76 14.99 4.29 -4.67
CA THR A 76 16.28 3.69 -4.31
C THR A 76 17.40 4.71 -4.14
N ARG A 77 17.26 5.92 -4.71
CA ARG A 77 18.20 7.03 -4.57
C ARG A 77 18.09 7.76 -3.24
N LEU A 78 17.01 7.55 -2.49
CA LEU A 78 16.78 8.15 -1.17
C LEU A 78 16.73 9.69 -1.16
N GLU A 79 16.38 10.31 -2.29
CA GLU A 79 16.32 11.78 -2.50
C GLU A 79 14.95 12.34 -2.07
N PHE A 80 14.58 12.18 -0.80
CA PHE A 80 13.25 12.53 -0.27
C PHE A 80 13.10 13.99 0.18
N ASP A 81 14.09 14.85 -0.01
CA ASP A 81 14.10 16.24 0.50
C ASP A 81 13.04 17.12 -0.17
N VAL A 82 12.59 16.75 -1.37
CA VAL A 82 11.51 17.42 -2.10
C VAL A 82 10.14 17.18 -1.48
N ILE A 83 10.01 16.19 -0.59
CA ILE A 83 8.77 15.83 0.09
C ILE A 83 8.79 16.45 1.48
N PRO A 84 7.80 17.29 1.85
CA PRO A 84 7.80 17.99 3.13
C PRO A 84 7.65 17.01 4.31
N ASP A 85 8.38 17.29 5.40
CA ASP A 85 8.26 16.57 6.65
C ASP A 85 6.94 16.92 7.37
N HIS A 86 6.43 16.00 8.17
CA HIS A 86 5.22 16.18 8.98
C HIS A 86 3.97 16.63 8.21
N ALA A 87 3.88 16.26 6.91
CA ALA A 87 2.83 16.73 6.01
C ALA A 87 1.66 15.74 5.85
N PHE A 88 1.88 14.44 6.08
CA PHE A 88 0.91 13.43 5.73
C PHE A 88 0.25 12.78 6.94
N ASP A 89 -1.08 12.62 6.85
CA ASP A 89 -1.88 11.88 7.83
C ASP A 89 -1.77 10.38 7.59
N PHE A 90 -1.52 9.98 6.33
CA PHE A 90 -1.40 8.58 5.94
C PHE A 90 -0.38 8.40 4.82
N ILE A 91 0.51 7.43 4.96
CA ILE A 91 1.37 6.93 3.89
C ILE A 91 0.90 5.53 3.52
N ARG A 92 0.68 5.29 2.23
CA ARG A 92 0.30 3.98 1.69
C ARG A 92 1.38 3.50 0.74
N MET A 93 1.87 2.28 0.95
CA MET A 93 2.82 1.59 0.10
C MET A 93 2.27 0.18 -0.15
N THR A 94 1.80 -0.10 -1.36
CA THR A 94 1.13 -1.35 -1.70
C THR A 94 1.80 -1.99 -2.90
N HIS A 95 2.44 -3.14 -2.70
CA HIS A 95 3.18 -3.87 -3.74
C HIS A 95 4.27 -3.00 -4.40
N ILE A 96 5.12 -2.39 -3.56
CA ILE A 96 6.24 -1.55 -3.99
C ILE A 96 7.53 -2.00 -3.30
N ILE A 97 7.48 -2.29 -1.98
CA ILE A 97 8.70 -2.55 -1.20
C ILE A 97 9.48 -3.76 -1.70
N GLU A 98 8.79 -4.76 -2.26
CA GLU A 98 9.38 -5.97 -2.85
C GLU A 98 10.24 -5.70 -4.08
N HIS A 99 10.07 -4.54 -4.73
CA HIS A 99 10.87 -4.08 -5.86
C HIS A 99 12.12 -3.31 -5.43
N LEU A 100 12.30 -3.07 -4.11
CA LEU A 100 13.36 -2.24 -3.56
C LEU A 100 14.35 -3.11 -2.75
N HIS A 101 15.62 -3.15 -3.18
CA HIS A 101 16.66 -3.83 -2.40
C HIS A 101 16.99 -3.09 -1.10
N ASN A 102 16.82 -1.76 -1.06
CA ASN A 102 17.01 -0.89 0.11
C ASN A 102 15.68 -0.40 0.70
N GLY A 103 14.61 -1.20 0.64
CA GLY A 103 13.27 -0.82 1.09
C GLY A 103 13.19 -0.42 2.57
N ASP A 104 14.07 -0.93 3.42
CA ASP A 104 14.22 -0.52 4.82
C ASP A 104 14.72 0.92 4.97
N GLU A 105 15.67 1.36 4.13
CA GLU A 105 16.13 2.75 4.10
C GLU A 105 15.05 3.69 3.55
N VAL A 106 14.32 3.26 2.52
CA VAL A 106 13.16 3.99 1.99
C VAL A 106 12.10 4.20 3.08
N ILE A 107 11.76 3.18 3.87
CA ILE A 107 10.83 3.33 5.01
C ILE A 107 11.36 4.36 6.00
N ARG A 108 12.65 4.32 6.36
CA ARG A 108 13.27 5.31 7.27
C ARG A 108 13.13 6.74 6.76
N LYS A 109 13.23 6.95 5.44
CA LYS A 109 13.06 8.26 4.80
C LYS A 109 11.60 8.71 4.70
N LEU A 110 10.65 7.78 4.63
CA LEU A 110 9.21 8.07 4.57
C LEU A 110 8.61 8.45 5.94
N ILE A 111 9.08 7.86 7.03
CA ILE A 111 8.50 8.09 8.37
C ILE A 111 8.57 9.55 8.83
N PRO A 112 9.65 10.33 8.60
CA PRO A 112 9.66 11.76 8.90
C PRO A 112 8.53 12.55 8.22
N LYS A 113 8.09 12.12 7.02
CA LYS A 113 7.03 12.76 6.24
C LYS A 113 5.65 12.64 6.89
N LEU A 114 5.46 11.68 7.80
CA LEU A 114 4.23 11.55 8.60
C LEU A 114 4.13 12.62 9.67
N LYS A 115 2.91 13.16 9.82
CA LYS A 115 2.51 13.92 11.02
C LYS A 115 2.63 13.02 12.26
N THR A 116 2.80 13.62 13.42
CA THR A 116 2.58 12.94 14.69
C THR A 116 1.15 12.41 14.75
N GLY A 117 0.97 11.14 15.11
CA GLY A 117 -0.32 10.45 15.06
C GLY A 117 -0.71 9.92 13.67
N GLY A 118 0.06 10.23 12.61
CA GLY A 118 -0.15 9.72 11.27
C GLY A 118 0.16 8.23 11.15
N TYR A 119 -0.31 7.61 10.08
CA TYR A 119 -0.23 6.16 9.87
C TYR A 119 0.58 5.80 8.62
N ILE A 120 1.28 4.68 8.67
CA ILE A 120 1.84 4.02 7.49
C ILE A 120 1.20 2.64 7.30
N TYR A 121 0.79 2.35 6.07
CA TYR A 121 0.32 1.03 5.65
C TYR A 121 1.23 0.50 4.55
N ILE A 122 1.84 -0.66 4.80
CA ILE A 122 2.72 -1.34 3.87
C ILE A 122 2.13 -2.72 3.60
N GLU A 123 1.89 -3.06 2.32
CA GLU A 123 1.41 -4.36 1.87
C GLU A 123 2.36 -4.90 0.80
N TYR A 124 2.71 -6.18 0.90
CA TYR A 124 3.72 -6.83 0.06
C TYR A 124 3.46 -8.34 -0.05
N PRO A 125 4.01 -9.04 -1.06
CA PRO A 125 4.02 -10.51 -1.10
C PRO A 125 4.79 -11.06 0.10
N GLY A 126 4.10 -11.80 0.98
CA GLY A 126 4.73 -12.38 2.17
C GLY A 126 5.57 -13.62 1.86
N GLN A 127 6.34 -14.10 2.85
CA GLN A 127 7.18 -15.30 2.71
C GLN A 127 6.42 -16.52 2.13
N LYS A 128 5.14 -16.66 2.45
CA LYS A 128 4.30 -17.75 1.94
C LYS A 128 4.16 -17.72 0.42
N SER A 129 4.19 -16.55 -0.20
CA SER A 129 4.02 -16.39 -1.65
C SER A 129 5.08 -17.13 -2.46
N THR A 130 6.28 -17.33 -1.91
CA THR A 130 7.37 -18.07 -2.58
C THR A 130 7.10 -19.57 -2.78
N ARG A 131 6.10 -20.11 -2.07
CA ARG A 131 5.70 -21.52 -2.08
C ARG A 131 4.35 -21.76 -2.75
N LEU A 132 3.68 -20.70 -3.22
CA LEU A 132 2.44 -20.85 -3.97
C LEU A 132 2.74 -21.24 -5.42
N PRO A 133 1.78 -21.87 -6.12
CA PRO A 133 1.97 -22.22 -7.52
C PRO A 133 2.13 -20.98 -8.39
N SER A 134 2.97 -21.06 -9.42
CA SER A 134 3.07 -20.02 -10.44
C SER A 134 1.77 -19.91 -11.23
N MET A 135 1.28 -18.69 -11.45
CA MET A 135 0.03 -18.44 -12.14
C MET A 135 0.01 -17.07 -12.84
N TYR A 136 -0.56 -17.03 -14.03
CA TYR A 136 -0.77 -15.78 -14.76
C TYR A 136 -1.46 -14.73 -13.87
N GLY A 137 -0.92 -13.52 -13.84
CA GLY A 137 -1.42 -12.43 -12.98
C GLY A 137 -0.99 -12.58 -11.52
N THR A 138 0.17 -13.16 -11.29
CA THR A 138 0.97 -13.20 -10.07
C THR A 138 0.28 -13.91 -8.89
N LEU A 139 0.72 -15.12 -8.59
CA LEU A 139 0.35 -15.86 -7.39
C LEU A 139 1.59 -16.36 -6.63
N ASN A 140 2.70 -16.59 -7.32
CA ASN A 140 3.99 -16.86 -6.72
C ASN A 140 4.81 -15.56 -6.71
N PHE A 141 5.67 -15.38 -5.70
CA PHE A 141 6.58 -14.23 -5.61
C PHE A 141 7.41 -14.06 -6.90
N TYR A 142 7.90 -15.17 -7.44
CA TYR A 142 8.77 -15.21 -8.62
C TYR A 142 8.02 -15.09 -9.96
N ASP A 143 6.70 -14.95 -9.95
CA ASP A 143 5.92 -14.70 -11.18
C ASP A 143 6.18 -13.28 -11.75
N ASP A 144 6.66 -12.37 -10.90
CA ASP A 144 7.06 -11.03 -11.30
C ASP A 144 8.60 -10.93 -11.23
N PRO A 145 9.28 -10.78 -12.37
CA PRO A 145 10.75 -10.74 -12.42
C PRO A 145 11.34 -9.45 -11.79
N THR A 146 10.52 -8.46 -11.51
CA THR A 146 10.95 -7.21 -10.87
C THR A 146 10.96 -7.30 -9.35
N HIS A 147 10.49 -8.39 -8.76
CA HIS A 147 10.62 -8.65 -7.34
C HIS A 147 12.06 -9.01 -6.97
N VAL A 148 12.70 -8.20 -6.16
CA VAL A 148 14.12 -8.33 -5.80
C VAL A 148 14.35 -8.76 -4.35
N ARG A 149 13.38 -8.48 -3.45
CA ARG A 149 13.54 -8.77 -2.02
C ARG A 149 12.23 -9.24 -1.38
N ILE A 150 12.33 -10.31 -0.61
CA ILE A 150 11.21 -10.85 0.19
C ILE A 150 11.24 -10.18 1.55
N PHE A 151 10.15 -9.53 1.92
CA PHE A 151 9.97 -8.94 3.24
C PHE A 151 9.07 -9.81 4.13
N SER A 152 9.13 -9.58 5.42
CA SER A 152 8.28 -10.23 6.41
C SER A 152 7.86 -9.29 7.52
N THR A 153 6.73 -9.59 8.17
CA THR A 153 6.31 -8.86 9.37
C THR A 153 7.34 -8.92 10.49
N LYS A 154 8.13 -10.02 10.57
CA LYS A 154 9.21 -10.17 11.56
C LYS A 154 10.35 -9.18 11.36
N GLU A 155 10.56 -8.72 10.12
CA GLU A 155 11.57 -7.73 9.76
C GLU A 155 11.00 -6.30 9.86
N LEU A 156 9.81 -6.06 9.30
CA LEU A 156 9.25 -4.71 9.21
C LEU A 156 8.74 -4.16 10.54
N VAL A 157 8.21 -5.01 11.43
CA VAL A 157 7.71 -4.55 12.75
C VAL A 157 8.84 -4.00 13.63
N PRO A 158 9.99 -4.66 13.81
CA PRO A 158 11.12 -4.08 14.53
C PRO A 158 11.69 -2.84 13.85
N LEU A 159 11.77 -2.82 12.52
CA LEU A 159 12.22 -1.66 11.75
C LEU A 159 11.34 -0.43 12.05
N LEU A 160 10.03 -0.55 11.93
CA LEU A 160 9.09 0.53 12.21
C LEU A 160 9.18 1.00 13.67
N LYS A 161 9.32 0.04 14.62
CA LYS A 161 9.51 0.38 16.03
C LYS A 161 10.80 1.19 16.25
N SER A 162 11.91 0.84 15.59
CA SER A 162 13.17 1.61 15.67
C SER A 162 13.06 3.02 15.12
N CYS A 163 12.05 3.30 14.30
CA CYS A 163 11.73 4.62 13.74
C CYS A 163 10.64 5.38 14.54
N GLY A 164 10.36 5.00 15.78
CA GLY A 164 9.36 5.70 16.61
C GLY A 164 7.91 5.38 16.26
N MET A 165 7.65 4.23 15.59
CA MET A 165 6.29 3.81 15.24
C MET A 165 5.76 2.75 16.22
N ILE A 166 4.45 2.77 16.47
CA ILE A 166 3.75 1.67 17.16
C ILE A 166 2.96 0.87 16.12
N THR A 167 3.21 -0.44 16.06
CA THR A 167 2.44 -1.33 15.19
C THR A 167 1.03 -1.50 15.73
N ILE A 168 0.05 -1.10 14.92
CA ILE A 168 -1.38 -1.25 15.23
C ILE A 168 -1.90 -2.63 14.82
N ARG A 169 -1.43 -3.10 13.66
CA ARG A 169 -1.80 -4.42 13.14
C ARG A 169 -0.78 -4.89 12.10
N SER A 170 -0.49 -6.18 12.11
CA SER A 170 0.34 -6.82 11.10
C SER A 170 -0.10 -8.27 10.89
N GLY A 171 0.28 -8.86 9.78
CA GLY A 171 0.04 -10.27 9.47
C GLY A 171 -0.37 -10.51 8.04
N THR A 172 -0.92 -11.70 7.77
CA THR A 172 -1.41 -12.05 6.44
C THR A 172 -2.65 -11.22 6.09
N ARG A 173 -2.64 -10.61 4.91
CA ARG A 173 -3.79 -9.88 4.38
C ARG A 173 -4.95 -10.83 4.10
N ARG A 174 -6.13 -10.50 4.62
CA ARG A 174 -7.39 -11.23 4.39
C ARG A 174 -8.54 -10.23 4.29
N SER A 175 -9.19 -10.19 3.13
CA SER A 175 -10.40 -9.41 2.91
C SER A 175 -11.61 -10.33 2.80
N LEU A 176 -12.54 -10.22 3.73
CA LEU A 176 -13.80 -10.98 3.66
C LEU A 176 -14.55 -10.73 2.36
N VAL A 177 -14.50 -9.50 1.84
CA VAL A 177 -15.11 -9.15 0.54
C VAL A 177 -14.53 -10.01 -0.58
N PHE A 178 -13.20 -10.12 -0.65
CA PHE A 178 -12.56 -10.92 -1.69
C PHE A 178 -12.69 -12.42 -1.44
N LEU A 179 -12.62 -12.88 -0.19
CA LEU A 179 -12.85 -14.29 0.15
C LEU A 179 -14.23 -14.75 -0.34
N LEU A 180 -15.28 -13.99 -0.01
CA LEU A 180 -16.65 -14.31 -0.41
C LEU A 180 -16.89 -14.13 -1.92
N ALA A 181 -16.23 -13.16 -2.54
CA ALA A 181 -16.36 -12.90 -3.98
C ALA A 181 -15.59 -13.89 -4.86
N THR A 182 -14.55 -14.55 -4.34
CA THR A 182 -13.67 -15.42 -5.15
C THR A 182 -14.43 -16.55 -5.88
N PRO A 183 -15.31 -17.33 -5.27
CA PRO A 183 -16.06 -18.38 -5.99
C PRO A 183 -16.85 -17.84 -7.18
N PHE A 184 -17.56 -16.73 -6.96
CA PHE A 184 -18.35 -16.08 -8.01
C PHE A 184 -17.47 -15.52 -9.14
N ARG A 185 -16.33 -14.93 -8.80
CA ARG A 185 -15.36 -14.43 -9.79
C ARG A 185 -14.76 -15.57 -10.62
N VAL A 186 -14.45 -16.71 -10.01
CA VAL A 186 -13.95 -17.89 -10.70
C VAL A 186 -15.00 -18.40 -11.68
N ILE A 187 -16.23 -18.69 -11.20
CA ILE A 187 -17.33 -19.17 -12.04
C ILE A 187 -17.59 -18.23 -13.21
N PHE A 188 -17.68 -16.93 -12.94
CA PHE A 188 -17.93 -15.92 -13.96
C PHE A 188 -16.82 -15.84 -15.03
N ASN A 189 -15.55 -16.00 -14.64
CA ASN A 189 -14.44 -16.00 -15.61
C ASN A 189 -14.46 -17.30 -16.44
N VAL A 190 -14.72 -18.46 -15.82
CA VAL A 190 -14.81 -19.74 -16.52
C VAL A 190 -15.95 -19.72 -17.55
N ILE A 191 -17.15 -19.26 -17.18
CA ILE A 191 -18.30 -19.17 -18.10
C ILE A 191 -17.99 -18.24 -19.29
N ARG A 192 -17.17 -17.19 -19.07
CA ARG A 192 -16.77 -16.25 -20.13
C ARG A 192 -15.51 -16.68 -20.90
N GLY A 193 -14.98 -17.85 -20.67
CA GLY A 193 -13.74 -18.33 -21.29
C GLY A 193 -12.51 -17.49 -20.97
N LYS A 194 -12.54 -16.69 -19.87
CA LYS A 194 -11.41 -15.86 -19.45
C LYS A 194 -10.44 -16.66 -18.61
N LYS A 195 -9.14 -16.43 -18.83
CA LYS A 195 -8.08 -17.02 -18.00
C LYS A 195 -8.25 -16.60 -16.52
N LEU A 196 -8.14 -17.56 -15.61
CA LEU A 196 -8.05 -17.29 -14.19
C LEU A 196 -6.71 -16.61 -13.89
N ARG A 197 -6.74 -15.58 -13.04
CA ARG A 197 -5.57 -14.80 -12.65
C ARG A 197 -5.21 -15.09 -11.19
N GLY A 198 -3.93 -15.20 -10.89
CA GLY A 198 -3.39 -15.49 -9.56
C GLY A 198 -3.91 -14.51 -8.48
N ASN A 199 -3.99 -13.22 -8.81
CA ASN A 199 -4.47 -12.20 -7.88
C ASN A 199 -5.94 -12.40 -7.39
N MET A 200 -6.71 -13.24 -8.05
CA MET A 200 -8.05 -13.62 -7.56
C MET A 200 -7.99 -14.47 -6.27
N PHE A 201 -6.87 -15.15 -6.05
CA PHE A 201 -6.67 -16.11 -4.96
C PHE A 201 -5.80 -15.57 -3.81
N TRP A 202 -5.31 -14.32 -3.90
CA TRP A 202 -4.41 -13.72 -2.91
C TRP A 202 -4.95 -13.80 -1.49
N ASP A 203 -6.21 -13.40 -1.29
CA ASP A 203 -6.83 -13.43 0.04
C ASP A 203 -7.13 -14.86 0.52
N LEU A 204 -7.49 -15.76 -0.39
CA LEU A 204 -7.76 -17.16 -0.08
C LEU A 204 -6.48 -17.90 0.34
N LEU A 205 -5.41 -17.74 -0.43
CA LEU A 205 -4.15 -18.47 -0.23
C LEU A 205 -3.18 -17.75 0.70
N GLY A 206 -3.42 -16.44 1.01
CA GLY A 206 -2.56 -15.64 1.87
C GLY A 206 -1.26 -15.27 1.18
N PHE A 207 -1.35 -14.73 -0.03
CA PHE A 207 -0.24 -14.25 -0.82
C PHE A 207 0.45 -13.06 -0.17
N ALA A 208 -0.32 -12.07 0.28
CA ALA A 208 0.21 -10.83 0.82
C ALA A 208 0.22 -10.80 2.36
N GLU A 209 1.24 -10.14 2.89
CA GLU A 209 1.32 -9.68 4.26
C GLU A 209 1.18 -8.15 4.30
N PHE A 210 0.88 -7.61 5.48
CA PHE A 210 0.83 -6.17 5.68
C PHE A 210 1.28 -5.78 7.08
N VAL A 211 1.70 -4.53 7.20
CA VAL A 211 1.92 -3.84 8.48
C VAL A 211 1.21 -2.49 8.43
N LEU A 212 0.45 -2.20 9.48
CA LEU A 212 -0.10 -0.88 9.78
C LEU A 212 0.54 -0.38 11.07
N ALA A 213 1.16 0.78 11.03
CA ALA A 213 1.79 1.40 12.20
C ALA A 213 1.41 2.87 12.29
N GLN A 214 1.47 3.42 13.51
CA GLN A 214 1.18 4.82 13.82
C GLN A 214 2.43 5.50 14.38
N LYS A 215 2.75 6.70 13.90
CA LYS A 215 3.81 7.56 14.43
C LYS A 215 3.38 8.14 15.76
N VAL A 216 4.11 7.84 16.81
CA VAL A 216 3.87 8.43 18.13
C VAL A 216 4.63 9.74 18.27
N ALA A 217 4.17 10.60 19.18
CA ALA A 217 4.95 11.77 19.58
C ALA A 217 6.30 11.29 20.12
N ASP A 218 7.39 11.91 19.67
CA ASP A 218 8.66 11.74 20.33
C ASP A 218 8.44 12.03 21.82
N LYS A 219 8.72 11.08 22.68
CA LYS A 219 8.83 11.38 24.10
C LYS A 219 10.01 12.36 24.20
N GLN A 220 9.71 13.66 24.20
CA GLN A 220 10.68 14.66 24.57
C GLN A 220 11.33 14.17 25.86
N GLY A 221 12.67 14.03 25.82
CA GLY A 221 13.43 13.49 26.91
C GLY A 221 12.98 14.16 28.21
N VAL A 222 12.56 13.34 29.16
CA VAL A 222 12.60 13.71 30.56
C VAL A 222 14.08 13.86 30.84
N ALA A 223 14.59 15.10 30.72
CA ALA A 223 15.89 15.47 31.21
C ALA A 223 15.90 15.15 32.70
N SER A 224 16.65 14.13 33.05
CA SER A 224 17.04 13.84 34.46
C SER A 224 18.08 14.83 34.92
#